data_10cec16458f55a223ff8b091987151c0
#
_entry.id   10cec16458f55a223ff8b091987151c0
#
_cell.length_a   1.000
_cell.length_b   1.000
_cell.length_c   1.000
_cell.angle_alpha   90.00
_cell.angle_beta   90.00
_cell.angle_gamma   90.00
#
_symmetry.space_group_name_H-M   'P 1'
#
loop_
_entity.id
_entity.type
_entity.pdbx_description
1 polymer ?
#
loop_
_entity_poly.entity_id
_entity_poly.type
_entity_poly.pdbx_seq_one_letter_code
_entity_poly.pdbx_strand_id
1 'polypeptide(L)'
;DKGDEKMKKFLVLIWKFCRYLFWSQRRAKETMAYTIATAFDLIKKEFEENEMDSLVDVFLAKADYSTKWVLYSDYCLDDDKKPNDVITFVLVPYLGEEKYHEMDTTIHETQPKDIKKARSVSDDFMEYIKQQSVFSYSFIVKDRKKLFGKTHEERIESVTGLLNEVKRGIGIWKRNATGMEPIDYYDGLIKKLDRLIKEITPKKNIKEHMDILLITLLGAFCTAQILKK
;
A
#
# COMPACT_ATOMS: atom_id res chain seq x y z
N ASP A 1 -0.48 -25.52 -2.46
CA ASP A 1 0.80 -25.02 -1.94
C ASP A 1 0.52 -24.06 -0.76
N LYS A 2 1.02 -24.41 0.43
CA LYS A 2 0.69 -23.69 1.69
C LYS A 2 1.12 -22.21 1.70
N GLY A 3 2.08 -21.81 0.88
CA GLY A 3 2.54 -20.42 0.75
C GLY A 3 1.55 -19.53 0.00
N ASP A 4 0.97 -20.05 -1.06
CA ASP A 4 0.02 -19.33 -1.93
C ASP A 4 -1.31 -19.06 -1.20
N GLU A 5 -1.74 -20.01 -0.39
CA GLU A 5 -2.96 -19.87 0.42
C GLU A 5 -2.79 -18.82 1.55
N LYS A 6 -1.58 -18.73 2.12
CA LYS A 6 -1.25 -17.69 3.12
C LYS A 6 -1.24 -16.29 2.51
N MET A 7 -0.70 -16.15 1.31
CA MET A 7 -0.63 -14.87 0.61
C MET A 7 -2.03 -14.39 0.17
N LYS A 8 -2.86 -15.28 -0.38
CA LYS A 8 -4.27 -14.97 -0.70
C LYS A 8 -5.05 -14.55 0.55
N LYS A 9 -4.84 -15.22 1.66
CA LYS A 9 -5.47 -14.88 2.93
C LYS A 9 -5.02 -13.51 3.43
N PHE A 10 -3.74 -13.18 3.31
CA PHE A 10 -3.18 -11.87 3.69
C PHE A 10 -3.73 -10.75 2.81
N LEU A 11 -3.81 -10.93 1.50
CA LEU A 11 -4.36 -9.95 0.56
C LEU A 11 -5.87 -9.74 0.78
N VAL A 12 -6.64 -10.81 1.04
CA VAL A 12 -8.06 -10.71 1.43
C VAL A 12 -8.21 -9.98 2.78
N LEU A 13 -7.27 -10.17 3.68
CA LEU A 13 -7.22 -9.48 4.97
C LEU A 13 -7.01 -7.98 4.79
N ILE A 14 -6.05 -7.56 3.96
CA ILE A 14 -5.81 -6.16 3.60
C ILE A 14 -7.04 -5.55 2.93
N TRP A 15 -7.65 -6.25 1.97
CA TRP A 15 -8.85 -5.78 1.29
C TRP A 15 -10.04 -5.60 2.25
N LYS A 16 -10.29 -6.57 3.13
CA LYS A 16 -11.33 -6.46 4.17
C LYS A 16 -11.04 -5.30 5.12
N PHE A 17 -9.76 -5.05 5.43
CA PHE A 17 -9.32 -3.94 6.26
C PHE A 17 -9.55 -2.59 5.57
N CYS A 18 -9.18 -2.45 4.31
CA CYS A 18 -9.48 -1.25 3.54
C CYS A 18 -11.00 -1.02 3.44
N ARG A 19 -11.77 -2.06 3.08
CA ARG A 19 -13.23 -1.98 3.05
C ARG A 19 -13.84 -1.62 4.40
N TYR A 20 -13.23 -2.09 5.49
CA TYR A 20 -13.67 -1.77 6.85
C TYR A 20 -13.31 -0.33 7.24
N LEU A 21 -12.11 0.17 6.91
CA LEU A 21 -11.75 1.59 7.08
C LEU A 21 -12.74 2.49 6.33
N PHE A 22 -13.10 2.15 5.09
CA PHE A 22 -14.08 2.88 4.30
C PHE A 22 -15.51 2.78 4.86
N TRP A 23 -15.88 1.66 5.48
CA TRP A 23 -17.24 1.46 6.01
C TRP A 23 -17.43 2.09 7.41
N SER A 24 -16.40 2.14 8.23
CA SER A 24 -16.46 2.73 9.57
C SER A 24 -16.63 4.24 9.58
N GLN A 25 -16.29 4.92 8.48
CA GLN A 25 -16.39 6.38 8.31
C GLN A 25 -17.83 6.93 8.47
N ARG A 26 -18.86 6.12 8.23
CA ARG A 26 -20.25 6.55 8.46
C ARG A 26 -20.57 6.81 9.94
N ARG A 27 -19.73 6.42 10.89
CA ARG A 27 -19.95 6.57 12.34
C ARG A 27 -18.97 7.49 13.06
N ALA A 28 -17.83 7.84 12.45
CA ALA A 28 -16.83 8.70 13.09
C ALA A 28 -17.04 10.17 12.71
N LYS A 29 -18.01 10.82 13.32
CA LYS A 29 -18.33 12.24 13.05
C LYS A 29 -17.40 13.24 13.74
N GLU A 30 -16.40 12.84 14.53
CA GLU A 30 -15.79 13.80 15.46
C GLU A 30 -14.28 13.72 15.75
N THR A 31 -13.40 13.03 14.99
CA THR A 31 -11.96 13.11 15.29
C THR A 31 -11.04 12.96 14.07
N MET A 32 -9.85 13.42 14.21
CA MET A 32 -8.74 13.62 13.25
C MET A 32 -8.37 12.45 12.31
N ALA A 33 -8.85 11.24 12.49
CA ALA A 33 -8.93 10.17 11.48
C ALA A 33 -9.58 10.67 10.16
N TYR A 34 -10.23 11.81 10.23
CA TYR A 34 -10.88 12.53 9.14
C TYR A 34 -9.92 12.95 8.03
N THR A 35 -8.67 13.32 8.33
CA THR A 35 -7.79 13.86 7.30
C THR A 35 -7.23 12.78 6.37
N ILE A 36 -6.78 11.64 6.92
CA ILE A 36 -6.32 10.51 6.08
C ILE A 36 -7.52 9.87 5.38
N ALA A 37 -8.62 9.68 6.08
CA ALA A 37 -9.85 9.17 5.49
C ALA A 37 -10.34 10.06 4.34
N THR A 38 -10.31 11.38 4.53
CA THR A 38 -10.67 12.35 3.48
C THR A 38 -9.69 12.28 2.32
N ALA A 39 -8.38 12.12 2.56
CA ALA A 39 -7.40 11.95 1.51
C ALA A 39 -7.67 10.68 0.68
N PHE A 40 -8.04 9.58 1.33
CA PHE A 40 -8.41 8.35 0.63
C PHE A 40 -9.73 8.47 -0.15
N ASP A 41 -10.71 9.17 0.39
CA ASP A 41 -11.97 9.45 -0.33
C ASP A 41 -11.70 10.31 -1.58
N LEU A 42 -10.79 11.29 -1.48
CA LEU A 42 -10.36 12.09 -2.63
C LEU A 42 -9.61 11.24 -3.66
N ILE A 43 -8.67 10.40 -3.24
CA ILE A 43 -7.95 9.49 -4.16
C ILE A 43 -8.95 8.56 -4.86
N LYS A 44 -9.90 8.01 -4.12
CA LYS A 44 -10.93 7.14 -4.68
C LYS A 44 -11.81 7.89 -5.70
N LYS A 45 -12.23 9.10 -5.36
CA LYS A 45 -13.02 9.96 -6.24
C LYS A 45 -12.26 10.30 -7.52
N GLU A 46 -11.01 10.75 -7.41
CA GLU A 46 -10.14 10.99 -8.56
C GLU A 46 -9.97 9.75 -9.43
N PHE A 47 -9.84 8.58 -8.81
CA PHE A 47 -9.71 7.32 -9.50
C PHE A 47 -10.98 6.96 -10.29
N GLU A 48 -12.16 7.16 -9.70
CA GLU A 48 -13.45 6.90 -10.32
C GLU A 48 -13.77 7.95 -11.42
N GLU A 49 -13.51 9.24 -11.19
CA GLU A 49 -13.80 10.33 -12.12
C GLU A 49 -12.87 10.34 -13.36
N ASN A 50 -11.66 9.82 -13.26
CA ASN A 50 -10.69 9.78 -14.36
C ASN A 50 -10.64 8.41 -15.08
N GLU A 51 -11.69 7.60 -14.97
CA GLU A 51 -11.82 6.30 -15.67
C GLU A 51 -10.63 5.35 -15.41
N MET A 52 -9.93 5.51 -14.28
CA MET A 52 -8.79 4.67 -13.93
C MET A 52 -9.19 3.19 -13.78
N ASP A 53 -10.44 2.93 -13.42
CA ASP A 53 -11.03 1.59 -13.40
C ASP A 53 -10.91 0.90 -14.79
N SER A 54 -11.16 1.66 -15.88
CA SER A 54 -11.02 1.15 -17.25
C SER A 54 -9.56 0.83 -17.60
N LEU A 55 -8.61 1.62 -17.13
CA LEU A 55 -7.18 1.34 -17.33
C LEU A 55 -6.76 0.09 -16.58
N VAL A 56 -7.28 -0.14 -15.36
CA VAL A 56 -7.06 -1.39 -14.61
C VAL A 56 -7.63 -2.58 -15.37
N ASP A 57 -8.82 -2.47 -15.96
CA ASP A 57 -9.42 -3.55 -16.75
C ASP A 57 -8.58 -3.90 -17.97
N VAL A 58 -8.10 -2.89 -18.71
CA VAL A 58 -7.20 -3.09 -19.85
C VAL A 58 -5.89 -3.76 -19.43
N PHE A 59 -5.35 -3.35 -18.29
CA PHE A 59 -4.15 -3.94 -17.73
C PHE A 59 -4.37 -5.41 -17.33
N LEU A 60 -5.46 -5.72 -16.65
CA LEU A 60 -5.79 -7.09 -16.23
C LEU A 60 -6.00 -8.01 -17.44
N ALA A 61 -6.65 -7.52 -18.50
CA ALA A 61 -6.80 -8.26 -19.74
C ALA A 61 -5.45 -8.57 -20.42
N LYS A 62 -4.52 -7.59 -20.43
CA LYS A 62 -3.15 -7.82 -20.94
C LYS A 62 -2.34 -8.78 -20.08
N ALA A 63 -2.61 -8.82 -18.79
CA ALA A 63 -1.95 -9.71 -17.85
C ALA A 63 -2.56 -11.13 -17.83
N ASP A 64 -3.40 -11.46 -18.80
CA ASP A 64 -4.09 -12.76 -18.94
C ASP A 64 -4.83 -13.15 -17.64
N TYR A 65 -5.44 -12.17 -16.97
CA TYR A 65 -6.11 -12.32 -15.68
C TYR A 65 -5.31 -13.11 -14.65
N SER A 66 -4.02 -12.83 -14.56
CA SER A 66 -3.12 -13.48 -13.59
C SER A 66 -3.72 -13.44 -12.19
N THR A 67 -3.65 -14.57 -11.49
CA THR A 67 -4.11 -14.71 -10.10
C THR A 67 -3.04 -14.39 -9.06
N LYS A 68 -1.79 -14.22 -9.50
CA LYS A 68 -0.64 -13.90 -8.66
C LYS A 68 0.01 -12.61 -9.13
N TRP A 69 0.34 -11.76 -8.17
CA TRP A 69 0.88 -10.43 -8.41
C TRP A 69 2.06 -10.14 -7.51
N VAL A 70 3.03 -9.44 -8.04
CA VAL A 70 4.12 -8.85 -7.25
C VAL A 70 3.88 -7.35 -7.19
N LEU A 71 3.88 -6.80 -5.98
CA LEU A 71 3.80 -5.37 -5.72
C LEU A 71 5.20 -4.88 -5.33
N TYR A 72 5.82 -4.13 -6.21
CA TYR A 72 7.03 -3.39 -5.90
C TYR A 72 6.66 -2.01 -5.38
N SER A 73 7.47 -1.48 -4.47
CA SER A 73 7.32 -0.12 -3.98
C SER A 73 8.65 0.61 -3.98
N ASP A 74 8.63 1.85 -4.40
CA ASP A 74 9.76 2.79 -4.26
C ASP A 74 9.25 4.13 -3.74
N TYR A 75 10.04 4.76 -2.90
CA TYR A 75 9.65 6.03 -2.30
C TYR A 75 10.84 6.96 -2.15
N CYS A 76 10.58 8.22 -2.44
CA CYS A 76 11.46 9.33 -2.19
C CYS A 76 10.78 10.25 -1.20
N LEU A 77 11.17 10.10 0.07
CA LEU A 77 10.62 10.86 1.20
C LEU A 77 11.72 11.72 1.80
N ASP A 78 11.37 12.95 2.20
CA ASP A 78 12.29 13.90 2.84
C ASP A 78 13.58 14.21 2.05
N ASP A 79 13.53 14.25 0.75
CA ASP A 79 14.61 14.76 -0.07
C ASP A 79 14.47 16.28 -0.20
N ASP A 80 15.25 17.04 0.56
CA ASP A 80 15.21 18.51 0.59
C ASP A 80 15.48 19.16 -0.78
N LYS A 81 16.01 18.40 -1.74
CA LYS A 81 16.24 18.85 -3.12
C LYS A 81 15.01 18.71 -4.01
N LYS A 82 13.95 18.06 -3.51
CA LYS A 82 12.73 17.82 -4.26
C LYS A 82 11.55 18.55 -3.64
N PRO A 83 10.65 19.10 -4.46
CA PRO A 83 9.53 19.90 -3.97
C PRO A 83 8.42 19.06 -3.31
N ASN A 84 8.40 17.75 -3.55
CA ASN A 84 7.37 16.86 -3.07
C ASN A 84 7.94 15.48 -2.71
N ASP A 85 7.30 14.81 -1.78
CA ASP A 85 7.49 13.38 -1.56
C ASP A 85 6.81 12.59 -2.68
N VAL A 86 7.38 11.46 -3.08
CA VAL A 86 6.82 10.57 -4.09
C VAL A 86 6.82 9.15 -3.58
N ILE A 87 5.67 8.49 -3.70
CA ILE A 87 5.50 7.08 -3.37
C ILE A 87 4.97 6.38 -4.61
N THR A 88 5.69 5.41 -5.13
CA THR A 88 5.31 4.65 -6.33
C THR A 88 5.13 3.19 -6.00
N PHE A 89 4.06 2.61 -6.51
CA PHE A 89 3.81 1.18 -6.49
C PHE A 89 3.75 0.66 -7.93
N VAL A 90 4.38 -0.47 -8.18
CA VAL A 90 4.33 -1.14 -9.48
C VAL A 90 3.79 -2.55 -9.29
N LEU A 91 2.73 -2.86 -9.99
CA LEU A 91 2.11 -4.18 -10.03
C LEU A 91 2.57 -4.93 -11.27
N VAL A 92 3.08 -6.13 -11.04
CA VAL A 92 3.58 -7.02 -12.08
C VAL A 92 2.88 -8.38 -11.94
N PRO A 93 2.32 -8.96 -13.00
CA PRO A 93 1.75 -10.30 -12.93
C PRO A 93 2.87 -11.32 -12.70
N TYR A 94 2.65 -12.25 -11.78
CA TYR A 94 3.57 -13.37 -11.57
C TYR A 94 3.15 -14.55 -12.45
N LEU A 95 3.81 -14.71 -13.58
CA LEU A 95 3.50 -15.74 -14.57
C LEU A 95 4.32 -17.04 -14.40
N GLY A 96 4.96 -17.20 -13.24
CA GLY A 96 5.80 -18.35 -12.91
C GLY A 96 7.26 -17.95 -12.70
N GLU A 97 8.03 -18.87 -12.14
CA GLU A 97 9.43 -18.62 -11.75
C GLU A 97 10.33 -18.37 -12.98
N GLU A 98 10.14 -19.15 -14.02
CA GLU A 98 10.91 -19.02 -15.26
C GLU A 98 10.71 -17.63 -15.92
N LYS A 99 9.46 -17.19 -16.08
CA LYS A 99 9.15 -15.87 -16.63
C LYS A 99 9.64 -14.72 -15.72
N TYR A 100 9.60 -14.94 -14.43
CA TYR A 100 10.12 -13.95 -13.48
C TYR A 100 11.65 -13.80 -13.59
N HIS A 101 12.38 -14.92 -13.72
CA HIS A 101 13.83 -14.90 -13.95
C HIS A 101 14.20 -14.32 -15.32
N GLU A 102 13.44 -14.64 -16.37
CA GLU A 102 13.62 -14.04 -17.70
C GLU A 102 13.50 -12.52 -17.64
N MET A 103 12.47 -12.02 -16.96
CA MET A 103 12.25 -10.58 -16.74
C MET A 103 13.40 -9.95 -15.97
N ASP A 104 13.82 -10.54 -14.86
CA ASP A 104 14.91 -10.05 -14.01
C ASP A 104 16.23 -9.97 -14.79
N THR A 105 16.55 -11.02 -15.55
CA THR A 105 17.73 -11.08 -16.42
C THR A 105 17.69 -9.98 -17.47
N THR A 106 16.57 -9.82 -18.18
CA THR A 106 16.44 -8.81 -19.23
C THR A 106 16.55 -7.39 -18.68
N ILE A 107 16.00 -7.14 -17.49
CA ILE A 107 16.15 -5.85 -16.80
C ILE A 107 17.62 -5.58 -16.49
N HIS A 108 18.35 -6.57 -15.97
CA HIS A 108 19.77 -6.41 -15.65
C HIS A 108 20.65 -6.23 -16.90
N GLU A 109 20.31 -6.87 -18.01
CA GLU A 109 21.04 -6.72 -19.29
C GLU A 109 20.79 -5.36 -19.94
N THR A 110 19.54 -4.90 -19.95
CA THR A 110 19.16 -3.64 -20.59
C THR A 110 19.43 -2.41 -19.72
N GLN A 111 19.38 -2.55 -18.40
CA GLN A 111 19.67 -1.49 -17.42
C GLN A 111 20.55 -2.01 -16.26
N PRO A 112 21.86 -2.25 -16.50
CA PRO A 112 22.75 -2.86 -15.51
C PRO A 112 23.04 -1.95 -14.30
N LYS A 113 22.78 -0.67 -14.42
CA LYS A 113 22.91 0.30 -13.31
C LYS A 113 21.55 0.69 -12.77
N ASP A 114 21.43 0.73 -11.46
CA ASP A 114 20.31 1.35 -10.77
C ASP A 114 19.98 2.71 -11.37
N ILE A 115 18.74 2.91 -11.76
CA ILE A 115 18.25 4.16 -12.40
C ILE A 115 18.62 5.39 -11.57
N LYS A 116 18.62 5.30 -10.24
CA LYS A 116 19.03 6.39 -9.32
C LYS A 116 20.53 6.75 -9.44
N LYS A 117 21.35 5.84 -9.94
CA LYS A 117 22.79 6.01 -10.14
C LYS A 117 23.19 6.18 -11.59
N ALA A 118 22.25 5.97 -12.51
CA ALA A 118 22.46 6.13 -13.94
C ALA A 118 22.28 7.60 -14.35
N ARG A 119 23.02 8.04 -15.38
CA ARG A 119 22.82 9.37 -15.97
C ARG A 119 21.57 9.45 -16.84
N SER A 120 21.21 8.34 -17.44
CA SER A 120 20.01 8.17 -18.27
C SER A 120 19.49 6.73 -18.15
N VAL A 121 18.23 6.56 -18.42
CA VAL A 121 17.62 5.24 -18.62
C VAL A 121 17.93 4.81 -20.04
N SER A 122 18.26 3.52 -20.27
CA SER A 122 18.55 3.01 -21.62
C SER A 122 17.28 2.92 -22.46
N ASP A 123 17.41 3.15 -23.77
CA ASP A 123 16.28 3.02 -24.71
C ASP A 123 15.77 1.58 -24.77
N ASP A 124 16.66 0.60 -24.74
CA ASP A 124 16.32 -0.82 -24.73
C ASP A 124 15.50 -1.21 -23.50
N PHE A 125 15.86 -0.70 -22.32
CA PHE A 125 15.08 -0.89 -21.10
C PHE A 125 13.70 -0.26 -21.22
N MET A 126 13.61 0.97 -21.74
CA MET A 126 12.33 1.67 -21.90
C MET A 126 11.43 0.93 -22.89
N GLU A 127 11.98 0.40 -23.97
CA GLU A 127 11.22 -0.38 -24.95
C GLU A 127 10.76 -1.72 -24.36
N TYR A 128 11.62 -2.40 -23.62
CA TYR A 128 11.26 -3.62 -22.91
C TYR A 128 10.11 -3.40 -21.94
N ILE A 129 10.20 -2.36 -21.07
CA ILE A 129 9.15 -2.08 -20.08
C ILE A 129 7.80 -1.72 -20.73
N LYS A 130 7.78 -1.00 -21.86
CA LYS A 130 6.55 -0.71 -22.60
C LYS A 130 5.81 -1.96 -23.10
N GLN A 131 6.55 -3.04 -23.35
CA GLN A 131 5.99 -4.31 -23.81
C GLN A 131 5.47 -5.16 -22.66
N GLN A 132 5.91 -4.88 -21.41
CA GLN A 132 5.50 -5.67 -20.27
C GLN A 132 4.10 -5.26 -19.77
N SER A 133 3.39 -6.25 -19.21
CA SER A 133 2.15 -5.99 -18.48
C SER A 133 2.49 -5.48 -17.09
N VAL A 134 2.78 -4.18 -16.97
CA VAL A 134 3.03 -3.52 -15.69
C VAL A 134 2.04 -2.38 -15.48
N PHE A 135 1.60 -2.19 -14.25
CA PHE A 135 0.74 -1.08 -13.86
C PHE A 135 1.35 -0.32 -12.70
N SER A 136 1.55 0.98 -12.84
CA SER A 136 2.17 1.79 -11.80
C SER A 136 1.23 2.87 -11.28
N TYR A 137 1.25 3.05 -9.96
CA TYR A 137 0.62 4.14 -9.24
C TYR A 137 1.70 5.03 -8.65
N SER A 138 1.70 6.32 -8.98
CA SER A 138 2.61 7.28 -8.38
C SER A 138 1.82 8.35 -7.64
N PHE A 139 2.03 8.43 -6.33
CA PHE A 139 1.40 9.41 -5.45
C PHE A 139 2.39 10.53 -5.16
N ILE A 140 2.02 11.75 -5.54
CA ILE A 140 2.79 12.97 -5.23
C ILE A 140 2.20 13.59 -3.97
N VAL A 141 2.98 13.59 -2.89
CA VAL A 141 2.55 14.08 -1.58
C VAL A 141 3.26 15.39 -1.27
N LYS A 142 2.51 16.50 -1.31
CA LYS A 142 3.08 17.85 -1.09
C LYS A 142 3.47 18.12 0.36
N ASP A 143 2.67 17.67 1.30
CA ASP A 143 2.90 17.86 2.74
C ASP A 143 2.41 16.65 3.52
N ARG A 144 3.26 15.64 3.60
CA ARG A 144 2.97 14.38 4.28
C ARG A 144 2.54 14.57 5.74
N LYS A 145 3.18 15.51 6.43
CA LYS A 145 2.90 15.76 7.84
C LYS A 145 1.47 16.24 8.05
N LYS A 146 0.96 17.07 7.17
CA LYS A 146 -0.41 17.60 7.25
C LYS A 146 -1.49 16.54 7.07
N LEU A 147 -1.18 15.42 6.40
CA LEU A 147 -2.11 14.30 6.29
C LEU A 147 -2.44 13.69 7.66
N PHE A 148 -1.52 13.78 8.61
CA PHE A 148 -1.69 13.26 9.96
C PHE A 148 -2.09 14.32 10.99
N GLY A 149 -1.98 15.61 10.69
CA GLY A 149 -2.33 16.70 11.58
C GLY A 149 -1.36 17.88 11.48
N LYS A 150 -1.81 19.05 11.93
CA LYS A 150 -1.02 20.29 11.87
C LYS A 150 0.03 20.35 12.99
N THR A 151 -0.35 19.93 14.20
CA THR A 151 0.53 19.93 15.37
C THR A 151 1.15 18.54 15.60
N HIS A 152 2.14 18.47 16.47
CA HIS A 152 2.75 17.18 16.84
C HIS A 152 1.75 16.30 17.61
N GLU A 153 0.97 16.89 18.48
CA GLU A 153 -0.07 16.23 19.28
C GLU A 153 -1.14 15.62 18.37
N GLU A 154 -1.62 16.39 17.41
CA GLU A 154 -2.58 15.91 16.41
C GLU A 154 -2.06 14.72 15.61
N ARG A 155 -0.78 14.74 15.25
CA ARG A 155 -0.14 13.62 14.51
C ARG A 155 -0.04 12.37 15.38
N ILE A 156 0.31 12.52 16.67
CA ILE A 156 0.32 11.40 17.62
C ILE A 156 -1.07 10.80 17.73
N GLU A 157 -2.10 11.64 17.90
CA GLU A 157 -3.47 11.17 17.99
C GLU A 157 -3.92 10.44 16.73
N SER A 158 -3.63 10.98 15.54
CA SER A 158 -3.92 10.35 14.26
C SER A 158 -3.23 8.98 14.10
N VAL A 159 -1.93 8.90 14.37
CA VAL A 159 -1.16 7.65 14.29
C VAL A 159 -1.71 6.62 15.26
N THR A 160 -1.94 7.03 16.51
CA THR A 160 -2.50 6.15 17.56
C THR A 160 -3.92 5.70 17.21
N GLY A 161 -4.74 6.60 16.69
CA GLY A 161 -6.09 6.31 16.23
C GLY A 161 -6.10 5.27 15.13
N LEU A 162 -5.27 5.43 14.10
CA LEU A 162 -5.14 4.47 13.00
C LEU A 162 -4.68 3.09 13.49
N LEU A 163 -3.67 3.02 14.35
CA LEU A 163 -3.22 1.75 14.92
C LEU A 163 -4.31 1.06 15.74
N ASN A 164 -5.12 1.82 16.47
CA ASN A 164 -6.27 1.27 17.20
C ASN A 164 -7.36 0.75 16.25
N GLU A 165 -7.60 1.42 15.11
CA GLU A 165 -8.51 0.92 14.09
C GLU A 165 -8.01 -0.38 13.46
N VAL A 166 -6.71 -0.49 13.15
CA VAL A 166 -6.09 -1.75 12.70
C VAL A 166 -6.30 -2.85 13.73
N LYS A 167 -6.02 -2.56 15.00
CA LYS A 167 -6.23 -3.52 16.10
C LYS A 167 -7.69 -3.95 16.21
N ARG A 168 -8.65 -3.00 16.09
CA ARG A 168 -10.08 -3.29 16.09
C ARG A 168 -10.47 -4.20 14.93
N GLY A 169 -9.95 -3.94 13.73
CA GLY A 169 -10.15 -4.77 12.53
C GLY A 169 -9.66 -6.20 12.76
N ILE A 170 -8.45 -6.36 13.29
CA ILE A 170 -7.89 -7.68 13.65
C ILE A 170 -8.77 -8.41 14.66
N GLY A 171 -9.29 -7.69 15.67
CA GLY A 171 -10.23 -8.25 16.64
C GLY A 171 -11.55 -8.74 16.03
N ILE A 172 -12.06 -8.08 14.99
CA ILE A 172 -13.22 -8.53 14.23
C ILE A 172 -12.88 -9.80 13.45
N TRP A 173 -11.73 -9.83 12.78
CA TRP A 173 -11.29 -11.01 12.05
C TRP A 173 -11.08 -12.22 12.96
N LYS A 174 -10.47 -12.02 14.12
CA LYS A 174 -10.33 -13.07 15.14
C LYS A 174 -11.69 -13.69 15.49
N ARG A 175 -12.73 -12.87 15.68
CA ARG A 175 -14.09 -13.37 16.01
C ARG A 175 -14.76 -14.09 14.85
N ASN A 176 -14.48 -13.66 13.62
CA ASN A 176 -15.12 -14.18 12.41
C ASN A 176 -14.24 -15.21 11.67
N ALA A 177 -13.04 -15.48 12.19
CA ALA A 177 -12.10 -16.42 11.60
C ALA A 177 -12.59 -17.85 11.82
N THR A 178 -13.32 -18.38 10.87
CA THR A 178 -13.67 -19.79 10.81
C THR A 178 -12.53 -20.54 10.10
N GLY A 179 -11.50 -20.93 10.84
CA GLY A 179 -10.48 -21.89 10.39
C GLY A 179 -9.39 -21.37 9.44
N MET A 180 -9.23 -20.05 9.26
CA MET A 180 -8.20 -19.52 8.34
C MET A 180 -6.82 -19.40 8.99
N GLU A 181 -6.76 -18.87 10.22
CA GLU A 181 -5.51 -18.76 10.98
C GLU A 181 -5.77 -19.14 12.45
N PRO A 182 -4.78 -19.68 13.15
CA PRO A 182 -4.91 -19.96 14.58
C PRO A 182 -5.24 -18.68 15.36
N ILE A 183 -6.07 -18.79 16.38
CA ILE A 183 -6.46 -17.65 17.24
C ILE A 183 -5.23 -16.95 17.82
N ASP A 184 -4.20 -17.70 18.19
CA ASP A 184 -2.94 -17.18 18.74
C ASP A 184 -2.19 -16.25 17.76
N TYR A 185 -2.36 -16.43 16.45
CA TYR A 185 -1.80 -15.52 15.44
C TYR A 185 -2.36 -14.11 15.59
N TYR A 186 -3.69 -13.98 15.71
CA TYR A 186 -4.36 -12.69 15.88
C TYR A 186 -4.01 -12.06 17.23
N ASP A 187 -3.91 -12.87 18.28
CA ASP A 187 -3.50 -12.38 19.61
C ASP A 187 -2.06 -11.87 19.59
N GLY A 188 -1.18 -12.56 18.86
CA GLY A 188 0.18 -12.11 18.64
C GLY A 188 0.25 -10.74 17.93
N LEU A 189 -0.58 -10.52 16.90
CA LEU A 189 -0.66 -9.24 16.21
C LEU A 189 -1.20 -8.13 17.12
N ILE A 190 -2.27 -8.39 17.85
CA ILE A 190 -2.87 -7.43 18.80
C ILE A 190 -1.83 -7.02 19.86
N LYS A 191 -1.10 -7.97 20.45
CA LYS A 191 -0.04 -7.69 21.43
C LYS A 191 1.09 -6.82 20.84
N LYS A 192 1.48 -7.04 19.58
CA LYS A 192 2.49 -6.22 18.90
C LYS A 192 1.99 -4.79 18.69
N LEU A 193 0.73 -4.61 18.27
CA LEU A 193 0.13 -3.30 18.11
C LEU A 193 -0.01 -2.57 19.46
N ASP A 194 -0.43 -3.26 20.52
CA ASP A 194 -0.50 -2.67 21.88
C ASP A 194 0.87 -2.17 22.36
N ARG A 195 1.93 -2.92 22.06
CA ARG A 195 3.30 -2.48 22.39
C ARG A 195 3.68 -1.25 21.58
N LEU A 196 3.44 -1.25 20.28
CA LEU A 196 3.72 -0.13 19.39
C LEU A 196 2.98 1.14 19.83
N ILE A 197 1.69 1.03 20.15
CA ILE A 197 0.87 2.15 20.64
C ILE A 197 1.41 2.71 21.96
N LYS A 198 1.83 1.85 22.90
CA LYS A 198 2.43 2.27 24.17
C LYS A 198 3.76 2.99 24.00
N GLU A 199 4.51 2.68 22.96
CA GLU A 199 5.78 3.33 22.65
C GLU A 199 5.61 4.73 22.07
N ILE A 200 4.43 5.06 21.54
CA ILE A 200 4.12 6.38 20.99
C ILE A 200 3.84 7.34 22.17
N THR A 201 4.78 8.23 22.42
CA THR A 201 4.69 9.24 23.47
C THR A 201 4.83 10.65 22.89
N PRO A 202 4.39 11.71 23.59
CA PRO A 202 4.54 13.09 23.10
C PRO A 202 5.97 13.53 22.78
N LYS A 203 6.97 12.86 23.37
CA LYS A 203 8.39 13.15 23.15
C LYS A 203 9.01 12.34 22.00
N LYS A 204 8.28 11.33 21.46
CA LYS A 204 8.81 10.44 20.44
C LYS A 204 8.70 11.07 19.07
N ASN A 205 9.75 10.88 18.25
CA ASN A 205 9.64 11.13 16.82
C ASN A 205 8.76 10.04 16.19
N ILE A 206 7.61 10.46 15.67
CA ILE A 206 6.62 9.55 15.04
C ILE A 206 6.70 9.54 13.51
N LYS A 207 7.74 10.17 12.94
CA LYS A 207 7.88 10.30 11.49
C LYS A 207 7.85 8.93 10.78
N GLU A 208 8.66 7.98 11.25
CA GLU A 208 8.70 6.63 10.69
C GLU A 208 7.34 5.92 10.77
N HIS A 209 6.60 6.14 11.84
CA HIS A 209 5.26 5.56 11.99
C HIS A 209 4.27 6.13 10.96
N MET A 210 4.34 7.45 10.72
CA MET A 210 3.52 8.10 9.68
C MET A 210 3.89 7.57 8.29
N ASP A 211 5.18 7.41 8.00
CA ASP A 211 5.67 6.93 6.72
C ASP A 211 5.21 5.50 6.44
N ILE A 212 5.41 4.60 7.41
CA ILE A 212 4.98 3.21 7.30
C ILE A 212 3.45 3.12 7.13
N LEU A 213 2.68 3.88 7.91
CA LEU A 213 1.23 3.88 7.80
C LEU A 213 0.79 4.39 6.43
N LEU A 214 1.34 5.50 5.95
CA LEU A 214 0.99 6.05 4.64
C LEU A 214 1.32 5.08 3.51
N ILE A 215 2.54 4.53 3.48
CA ILE A 215 2.96 3.56 2.47
C ILE A 215 2.06 2.31 2.51
N THR A 216 1.77 1.79 3.70
CA THR A 216 0.91 0.61 3.86
C THR A 216 -0.51 0.88 3.37
N LEU A 217 -1.09 2.03 3.70
CA LEU A 217 -2.44 2.39 3.28
C LEU A 217 -2.53 2.57 1.75
N LEU A 218 -1.56 3.27 1.14
CA LEU A 218 -1.51 3.46 -0.31
C LEU A 218 -1.30 2.14 -1.05
N GLY A 219 -0.40 1.28 -0.57
CA GLY A 219 -0.19 -0.06 -1.12
C GLY A 219 -1.45 -0.93 -1.03
N ALA A 220 -2.15 -0.85 0.09
CA ALA A 220 -3.44 -1.53 0.26
C ALA A 220 -4.52 -0.99 -0.70
N PHE A 221 -4.56 0.32 -0.94
CA PHE A 221 -5.43 0.93 -1.95
C PHE A 221 -5.14 0.35 -3.34
N CYS A 222 -3.86 0.36 -3.79
CA CYS A 222 -3.46 -0.17 -5.09
C CYS A 222 -3.86 -1.65 -5.26
N THR A 223 -3.61 -2.46 -4.23
CA THR A 223 -3.98 -3.88 -4.24
C THR A 223 -5.50 -4.07 -4.30
N ALA A 224 -6.26 -3.24 -3.59
CA ALA A 224 -7.73 -3.33 -3.56
C ALA A 224 -8.36 -3.05 -4.94
N GLN A 225 -7.74 -2.23 -5.81
CA GLN A 225 -8.26 -1.98 -7.16
C GLN A 225 -8.22 -3.24 -8.03
N ILE A 226 -7.20 -4.09 -7.85
CA ILE A 226 -7.11 -5.38 -8.58
C ILE A 226 -8.06 -6.42 -8.01
N LEU A 227 -8.20 -6.48 -6.68
CA LEU A 227 -9.05 -7.48 -6.01
C LEU A 227 -10.56 -7.22 -6.16
N LYS A 228 -10.95 -6.06 -6.67
CA LYS A 228 -12.36 -5.74 -6.98
C LYS A 228 -12.85 -6.38 -8.30
N LYS A 229 -11.93 -6.74 -9.16
CA LYS A 229 -12.15 -7.28 -10.50
C LYS A 229 -12.03 -8.79 -10.48
#